data_33d807e383ee5955adb49c2eef097c7a
#
_entry.id   33d807e383ee5955adb49c2eef097c7a
#
_cell.length_a   1.000
_cell.length_b   1.000
_cell.length_c   1.000
_cell.angle_alpha   90.00
_cell.angle_beta   90.00
_cell.angle_gamma   90.00
#
_symmetry.space_group_name_H-M   'P 1'
#
loop_
_entity.id
_entity.type
_entity.pdbx_description
1 polymer ?
#
loop_
_entity_poly.entity_id
_entity_poly.type
_entity_poly.pdbx_seq_one_letter_code
_entity_poly.pdbx_strand_id
1 'polypeptide(L)'
;NPLDPMVHISFLTSGFDRNRIVGMGGMLDLSRFIQFIHEATGHSRESIRALVIGEHGENMLPLPRFSTVSGIPLDSMLPKEKIAELVQNTKQVAAKVIELKGATVHAPGNAISTIVDAILKDRKKVIPVATPLDGEYGQSNVSIGVPAVIGKNGVEKIIELDLNSQEKENFLKGVESVKTGLAGI
;
A
#
# COMPACT_ATOMS: atom_id res chain seq x y z
N ASN A 1 0.99 15.93 -0.57
CA ASN A 1 -0.02 15.22 -1.37
C ASN A 1 -0.12 15.87 -2.74
N PRO A 2 -0.37 15.07 -3.76
CA PRO A 2 -0.59 13.61 -3.75
C PRO A 2 0.71 12.84 -3.40
N LEU A 3 0.56 11.69 -2.68
CA LEU A 3 1.73 11.00 -2.11
C LEU A 3 2.64 10.41 -3.18
N ASP A 4 2.12 9.58 -4.07
CA ASP A 4 2.94 8.83 -5.04
C ASP A 4 3.67 9.73 -6.03
N PRO A 5 3.05 10.76 -6.64
CA PRO A 5 3.75 11.78 -7.41
C PRO A 5 4.87 12.48 -6.63
N MET A 6 4.63 12.85 -5.37
CA MET A 6 5.65 13.51 -4.54
C MET A 6 6.82 12.59 -4.19
N VAL A 7 6.58 11.29 -4.01
CA VAL A 7 7.65 10.28 -3.86
C VAL A 7 8.51 10.24 -5.12
N HIS A 8 7.90 10.26 -6.31
CA HIS A 8 8.64 10.24 -7.58
C HIS A 8 9.45 11.51 -7.80
N ILE A 9 8.88 12.68 -7.52
CA ILE A 9 9.59 13.97 -7.59
C ILE A 9 10.76 13.98 -6.61
N SER A 10 10.57 13.49 -5.39
CA SER A 10 11.65 13.37 -4.40
C SER A 10 12.80 12.50 -4.92
N PHE A 11 12.49 11.41 -5.65
CA PHE A 11 13.50 10.59 -6.30
C PHE A 11 14.27 11.39 -7.37
N LEU A 12 13.56 12.09 -8.26
CA LEU A 12 14.17 12.83 -9.37
C LEU A 12 15.04 14.01 -8.89
N THR A 13 14.70 14.61 -7.75
CA THR A 13 15.33 15.87 -7.30
C THR A 13 16.36 15.71 -6.19
N SER A 14 16.29 14.62 -5.40
CA SER A 14 17.16 14.46 -4.23
C SER A 14 18.56 13.96 -4.53
N GLY A 15 18.78 13.30 -5.66
CA GLY A 15 20.02 12.60 -5.97
C GLY A 15 20.27 11.33 -5.12
N PHE A 16 19.28 10.90 -4.33
CA PHE A 16 19.38 9.64 -3.58
C PHE A 16 19.11 8.44 -4.49
N ASP A 17 19.74 7.32 -4.16
CA ASP A 17 19.41 6.04 -4.77
C ASP A 17 17.94 5.69 -4.53
N ARG A 18 17.29 5.04 -5.50
CA ARG A 18 15.85 4.70 -5.45
C ARG A 18 15.45 3.89 -4.21
N ASN A 19 16.37 3.05 -3.69
CA ASN A 19 16.12 2.25 -2.50
C ASN A 19 15.95 3.08 -1.20
N ARG A 20 16.36 4.34 -1.23
CA ARG A 20 16.23 5.29 -0.11
C ARG A 20 14.99 6.16 -0.20
N ILE A 21 14.20 6.02 -1.25
CA ILE A 21 12.98 6.79 -1.50
C ILE A 21 11.76 5.92 -1.17
N VAL A 22 11.04 6.27 -0.12
CA VAL A 22 9.94 5.46 0.42
C VAL A 22 8.76 6.34 0.80
N GLY A 23 7.59 6.01 0.28
CA GLY A 23 6.31 6.60 0.68
C GLY A 23 5.46 5.63 1.51
N MET A 24 4.81 6.11 2.54
CA MET A 24 4.15 5.28 3.57
C MET A 24 2.69 4.91 3.24
N GLY A 25 2.14 5.37 2.10
CA GLY A 25 0.71 5.25 1.79
C GLY A 25 0.18 3.83 1.86
N GLY A 26 0.86 2.88 1.21
CA GLY A 26 0.44 1.48 1.21
C GLY A 26 0.37 0.86 2.61
N MET A 27 1.29 1.22 3.52
CA MET A 27 1.24 0.74 4.90
C MET A 27 0.05 1.31 5.67
N LEU A 28 -0.31 2.57 5.42
CA LEU A 28 -1.50 3.19 6.00
C LEU A 28 -2.78 2.51 5.50
N ASP A 29 -2.89 2.28 4.20
CA ASP A 29 -4.05 1.64 3.59
C ASP A 29 -4.19 0.17 4.03
N LEU A 30 -3.06 -0.54 4.15
CA LEU A 30 -3.01 -1.88 4.73
C LEU A 30 -3.59 -1.91 6.16
N SER A 31 -3.23 -0.93 6.99
CA SER A 31 -3.73 -0.87 8.37
C SER A 31 -5.26 -0.73 8.44
N ARG A 32 -5.84 0.01 7.51
CA ARG A 32 -7.30 0.17 7.36
C ARG A 32 -7.96 -1.13 6.91
N PHE A 33 -7.38 -1.80 5.91
CA PHE A 33 -7.90 -3.07 5.41
C PHE A 33 -7.87 -4.16 6.50
N ILE A 34 -6.77 -4.26 7.26
CA ILE A 34 -6.67 -5.16 8.42
C ILE A 34 -7.75 -4.83 9.47
N GLN A 35 -8.03 -3.55 9.72
CA GLN A 35 -9.09 -3.14 10.64
C GLN A 35 -10.46 -3.65 10.19
N PHE A 36 -10.82 -3.49 8.93
CA PHE A 36 -12.09 -3.97 8.41
C PHE A 36 -12.20 -5.50 8.41
N ILE A 37 -11.11 -6.22 8.13
CA ILE A 37 -11.08 -7.69 8.26
C ILE A 37 -11.28 -8.09 9.73
N HIS A 38 -10.61 -7.42 10.67
CA HIS A 38 -10.80 -7.63 12.10
C HIS A 38 -12.26 -7.46 12.52
N GLU A 39 -12.91 -6.37 12.13
CA GLU A 39 -14.31 -6.09 12.46
C GLU A 39 -15.27 -7.12 11.86
N ALA A 40 -15.01 -7.59 10.65
CA ALA A 40 -15.85 -8.57 9.96
C ALA A 40 -15.69 -9.99 10.48
N THR A 41 -14.50 -10.36 10.97
CA THR A 41 -14.19 -11.74 11.40
C THR A 41 -14.18 -11.92 12.90
N GLY A 42 -14.03 -10.84 13.69
CA GLY A 42 -13.83 -10.88 15.14
C GLY A 42 -12.45 -11.38 15.58
N HIS A 43 -11.53 -11.66 14.62
CA HIS A 43 -10.21 -12.20 14.93
C HIS A 43 -9.19 -11.10 15.22
N SER A 44 -8.17 -11.41 16.04
CA SER A 44 -7.10 -10.45 16.38
C SER A 44 -6.40 -9.93 15.13
N ARG A 45 -6.10 -8.62 15.11
CA ARG A 45 -5.30 -7.99 14.05
C ARG A 45 -3.93 -8.63 13.86
N GLU A 46 -3.34 -9.18 14.93
CA GLU A 46 -2.06 -9.87 14.88
C GLU A 46 -2.11 -11.16 14.08
N SER A 47 -3.29 -11.78 13.98
CA SER A 47 -3.51 -12.99 13.19
C SER A 47 -3.77 -12.69 11.72
N ILE A 48 -4.06 -11.42 11.37
CA ILE A 48 -4.41 -11.03 10.00
C ILE A 48 -3.14 -10.68 9.23
N ARG A 49 -3.00 -11.26 8.04
CA ARG A 49 -2.02 -10.89 7.03
C ARG A 49 -2.76 -10.46 5.79
N ALA A 50 -2.50 -9.26 5.29
CA ALA A 50 -3.17 -8.70 4.14
C ALA A 50 -2.20 -7.90 3.28
N LEU A 51 -2.62 -7.52 2.07
CA LEU A 51 -1.87 -6.65 1.18
C LEU A 51 -2.79 -5.60 0.56
N VAL A 52 -2.26 -4.40 0.44
CA VAL A 52 -2.83 -3.30 -0.36
C VAL A 52 -1.69 -2.73 -1.19
N ILE A 53 -1.86 -2.62 -2.50
CA ILE A 53 -0.89 -2.08 -3.45
C ILE A 53 -1.52 -0.99 -4.31
N GLY A 54 -0.78 -0.45 -5.28
CA GLY A 54 -1.30 0.55 -6.20
C GLY A 54 -1.19 1.98 -5.66
N GLU A 55 -1.92 2.89 -6.26
CA GLU A 55 -1.96 4.29 -5.90
C GLU A 55 -2.46 4.50 -4.46
N HIS A 56 -1.85 5.42 -3.72
CA HIS A 56 -2.39 5.90 -2.45
C HIS A 56 -3.52 6.91 -2.69
N GLY A 57 -4.69 6.42 -3.11
CA GLY A 57 -5.84 7.22 -3.52
C GLY A 57 -7.03 6.34 -3.88
N GLU A 58 -7.87 6.82 -4.80
CA GLU A 58 -9.09 6.12 -5.23
C GLU A 58 -8.80 4.78 -5.94
N ASN A 59 -7.65 4.69 -6.62
CA ASN A 59 -7.23 3.48 -7.33
C ASN A 59 -6.36 2.54 -6.49
N MET A 60 -6.36 2.68 -5.14
CA MET A 60 -5.70 1.68 -4.31
C MET A 60 -6.31 0.30 -4.55
N LEU A 61 -5.47 -0.72 -4.44
CA LEU A 61 -5.84 -2.10 -4.72
C LEU A 61 -5.64 -2.99 -3.49
N PRO A 62 -6.64 -3.08 -2.59
CA PRO A 62 -6.68 -4.14 -1.60
C PRO A 62 -6.73 -5.50 -2.30
N LEU A 63 -5.96 -6.47 -1.81
CA LEU A 63 -5.80 -7.79 -2.42
C LEU A 63 -6.33 -8.90 -1.49
N PRO A 64 -7.64 -9.17 -1.46
CA PRO A 64 -8.24 -10.23 -0.64
C PRO A 64 -7.62 -11.61 -0.91
N ARG A 65 -7.28 -11.91 -2.16
CA ARG A 65 -6.67 -13.19 -2.58
C ARG A 65 -5.31 -13.46 -1.91
N PHE A 66 -4.60 -12.40 -1.51
CA PHE A 66 -3.34 -12.48 -0.77
C PHE A 66 -3.54 -12.22 0.73
N SER A 67 -4.80 -12.25 1.22
CA SER A 67 -5.11 -11.94 2.60
C SER A 67 -5.57 -13.20 3.35
N THR A 68 -5.04 -13.37 4.57
CA THR A 68 -5.29 -14.56 5.40
C THR A 68 -5.47 -14.19 6.86
N VAL A 69 -6.15 -15.07 7.61
CA VAL A 69 -6.16 -15.06 9.07
C VAL A 69 -5.43 -16.31 9.55
N SER A 70 -4.25 -16.15 10.14
CA SER A 70 -3.38 -17.26 10.56
C SER A 70 -3.12 -18.30 9.45
N GLY A 71 -2.99 -17.84 8.20
CA GLY A 71 -2.77 -18.69 7.04
C GLY A 71 -4.05 -19.23 6.37
N ILE A 72 -5.22 -19.04 6.98
CA ILE A 72 -6.51 -19.42 6.38
C ILE A 72 -6.90 -18.32 5.38
N PRO A 73 -7.15 -18.64 4.09
CA PRO A 73 -7.54 -17.65 3.10
C PRO A 73 -8.83 -16.91 3.48
N LEU A 74 -8.87 -15.61 3.21
CA LEU A 74 -10.00 -14.76 3.58
C LEU A 74 -11.30 -15.18 2.88
N ASP A 75 -11.23 -15.66 1.65
CA ASP A 75 -12.36 -16.18 0.86
C ASP A 75 -12.95 -17.48 1.40
N SER A 76 -12.21 -18.23 2.23
CA SER A 76 -12.72 -19.38 2.98
C SER A 76 -13.49 -18.99 4.25
N MET A 77 -13.39 -17.74 4.68
CA MET A 77 -13.96 -17.27 5.95
C MET A 77 -15.15 -16.32 5.74
N LEU A 78 -15.15 -15.57 4.66
CA LEU A 78 -16.15 -14.55 4.38
C LEU A 78 -16.75 -14.75 2.97
N PRO A 79 -18.06 -14.50 2.79
CA PRO A 79 -18.68 -14.48 1.48
C PRO A 79 -18.12 -13.37 0.60
N LYS A 80 -18.17 -13.58 -0.72
CA LYS A 80 -17.60 -12.64 -1.72
C LYS A 80 -18.16 -11.22 -1.59
N GLU A 81 -19.44 -11.10 -1.31
CA GLU A 81 -20.12 -9.82 -1.13
C GLU A 81 -19.54 -9.05 0.07
N LYS A 82 -19.27 -9.76 1.17
CA LYS A 82 -18.66 -9.13 2.35
C LYS A 82 -17.22 -8.70 2.06
N ILE A 83 -16.44 -9.50 1.36
CA ILE A 83 -15.08 -9.14 0.93
C ILE A 83 -15.11 -7.89 0.04
N ALA A 84 -16.03 -7.80 -0.91
CA ALA A 84 -16.19 -6.62 -1.76
C ALA A 84 -16.54 -5.36 -0.95
N GLU A 85 -17.40 -5.48 0.07
CA GLU A 85 -17.70 -4.40 1.02
C GLU A 85 -16.45 -3.94 1.77
N LEU A 86 -15.61 -4.85 2.28
CA LEU A 86 -14.37 -4.51 2.97
C LEU A 86 -13.40 -3.74 2.08
N VAL A 87 -13.25 -4.17 0.82
CA VAL A 87 -12.44 -3.49 -0.19
C VAL A 87 -12.95 -2.06 -0.40
N GLN A 88 -14.26 -1.89 -0.58
CA GLN A 88 -14.86 -0.57 -0.80
C GLN A 88 -14.72 0.34 0.42
N ASN A 89 -14.95 -0.16 1.63
CA ASN A 89 -14.78 0.59 2.87
C ASN A 89 -13.32 1.05 3.05
N THR A 90 -12.35 0.21 2.67
CA THR A 90 -10.93 0.56 2.73
C THR A 90 -10.61 1.76 1.84
N LYS A 91 -11.21 1.83 0.64
CA LYS A 91 -11.03 2.96 -0.28
C LYS A 91 -11.65 4.26 0.23
N GLN A 92 -12.80 4.17 0.89
CA GLN A 92 -13.60 5.34 1.28
C GLN A 92 -13.26 5.93 2.65
N VAL A 93 -12.63 5.16 3.55
CA VAL A 93 -12.42 5.60 4.94
C VAL A 93 -11.56 6.86 5.06
N ALA A 94 -10.65 7.11 4.13
CA ALA A 94 -9.82 8.30 4.13
C ALA A 94 -10.65 9.58 4.02
N ALA A 95 -11.58 9.62 3.07
CA ALA A 95 -12.48 10.77 2.88
C ALA A 95 -13.31 11.03 4.14
N LYS A 96 -13.87 9.97 4.76
CA LYS A 96 -14.65 10.10 5.99
C LYS A 96 -13.83 10.63 7.17
N VAL A 97 -12.56 10.20 7.32
CA VAL A 97 -11.67 10.73 8.37
C VAL A 97 -11.36 12.20 8.14
N ILE A 98 -11.11 12.61 6.90
CA ILE A 98 -10.85 14.01 6.56
C ILE A 98 -12.09 14.87 6.83
N GLU A 99 -13.28 14.42 6.45
CA GLU A 99 -14.55 15.10 6.72
C GLU A 99 -14.76 15.34 8.23
N LEU A 100 -14.53 14.33 9.06
CA LEU A 100 -14.79 14.39 10.50
C LEU A 100 -13.73 15.14 11.31
N LYS A 101 -12.48 15.20 10.82
CA LYS A 101 -11.33 15.63 11.64
C LYS A 101 -10.35 16.55 10.88
N GLY A 102 -10.62 16.84 9.62
CA GLY A 102 -9.80 17.72 8.78
C GLY A 102 -8.54 17.07 8.21
N ALA A 103 -7.92 16.13 8.91
CA ALA A 103 -6.70 15.45 8.44
C ALA A 103 -6.51 14.08 9.12
N THR A 104 -5.68 13.24 8.49
CA THR A 104 -5.13 12.01 9.10
C THR A 104 -3.77 12.33 9.73
N VAL A 105 -3.57 12.01 11.01
CA VAL A 105 -2.34 12.31 11.76
C VAL A 105 -1.72 11.08 12.41
N HIS A 106 -2.47 10.40 13.31
CA HIS A 106 -1.94 9.30 14.12
C HIS A 106 -1.59 8.05 13.30
N ALA A 107 -2.47 7.66 12.37
CA ALA A 107 -2.24 6.49 11.54
C ALA A 107 -1.04 6.66 10.58
N PRO A 108 -0.87 7.81 9.89
CA PRO A 108 0.37 8.11 9.17
C PRO A 108 1.62 8.06 10.04
N GLY A 109 1.58 8.64 11.25
CA GLY A 109 2.70 8.58 12.20
C GLY A 109 3.09 7.14 12.55
N ASN A 110 2.12 6.27 12.82
CA ASN A 110 2.36 4.87 13.11
C ASN A 110 2.93 4.11 11.88
N ALA A 111 2.44 4.40 10.67
CA ALA A 111 2.96 3.81 9.44
C ALA A 111 4.44 4.19 9.22
N ILE A 112 4.78 5.47 9.39
CA ILE A 112 6.17 5.96 9.31
C ILE A 112 7.03 5.28 10.38
N SER A 113 6.59 5.25 11.63
CA SER A 113 7.31 4.60 12.74
C SER A 113 7.61 3.13 12.43
N THR A 114 6.65 2.40 11.84
CA THR A 114 6.83 1.00 11.45
C THR A 114 7.91 0.83 10.38
N ILE A 115 7.94 1.72 9.37
CA ILE A 115 8.95 1.70 8.31
C ILE A 115 10.33 2.05 8.88
N VAL A 116 10.42 3.10 9.69
CA VAL A 116 11.68 3.53 10.33
C VAL A 116 12.24 2.44 11.25
N ASP A 117 11.39 1.79 12.05
CA ASP A 117 11.81 0.65 12.90
C ASP A 117 12.34 -0.52 12.07
N ALA A 118 11.73 -0.80 10.92
CA ALA A 118 12.20 -1.85 10.01
C ALA A 118 13.58 -1.53 9.41
N ILE A 119 13.85 -0.27 9.11
CA ILE A 119 15.15 0.20 8.60
C ILE A 119 16.19 0.17 9.71
N LEU A 120 15.94 0.82 10.85
CA LEU A 120 16.91 0.98 11.94
C LEU A 120 17.33 -0.36 12.57
N LYS A 121 16.41 -1.32 12.61
CA LYS A 121 16.65 -2.66 13.20
C LYS A 121 16.91 -3.74 12.15
N ASP A 122 17.07 -3.37 10.89
CA ASP A 122 17.31 -4.30 9.78
C ASP A 122 16.32 -5.49 9.76
N ARG A 123 15.02 -5.21 9.94
CA ARG A 123 14.02 -6.27 10.17
C ARG A 123 13.70 -7.12 8.96
N LYS A 124 14.09 -6.72 7.74
CA LYS A 124 13.72 -7.38 6.47
C LYS A 124 12.22 -7.59 6.34
N LYS A 125 11.46 -6.61 6.82
CA LYS A 125 10.00 -6.70 6.86
C LYS A 125 9.41 -6.44 5.47
N VAL A 126 8.47 -7.28 5.05
CA VAL A 126 7.71 -7.02 3.82
C VAL A 126 6.60 -6.03 4.15
N ILE A 127 6.66 -4.85 3.53
CA ILE A 127 5.73 -3.74 3.76
C ILE A 127 5.30 -3.16 2.41
N PRO A 128 4.01 -2.90 2.18
CA PRO A 128 3.57 -2.14 1.01
C PRO A 128 3.97 -0.67 1.16
N VAL A 129 4.83 -0.20 0.27
CA VAL A 129 5.35 1.17 0.24
C VAL A 129 5.35 1.72 -1.18
N ALA A 130 5.14 3.03 -1.34
CA ALA A 130 5.39 3.69 -2.61
C ALA A 130 6.90 3.86 -2.79
N THR A 131 7.43 3.40 -3.92
CA THR A 131 8.86 3.50 -4.26
C THR A 131 9.02 3.59 -5.78
N PRO A 132 10.12 4.20 -6.30
CA PRO A 132 10.36 4.26 -7.74
C PRO A 132 10.51 2.87 -8.34
N LEU A 133 9.75 2.60 -9.41
CA LEU A 133 9.86 1.36 -10.19
C LEU A 133 10.83 1.54 -11.35
N ASP A 134 11.56 0.48 -11.68
CA ASP A 134 12.54 0.41 -12.76
C ASP A 134 12.43 -0.95 -13.48
N GLY A 135 11.24 -1.23 -14.02
CA GLY A 135 10.90 -2.47 -14.72
C GLY A 135 9.96 -3.39 -13.94
N GLU A 136 9.88 -3.26 -12.62
CA GLU A 136 8.99 -4.08 -11.82
C GLU A 136 7.52 -3.85 -12.22
N TYR A 137 6.72 -4.91 -12.24
CA TYR A 137 5.34 -4.92 -12.77
C TYR A 137 5.24 -4.43 -14.23
N GLY A 138 6.36 -4.45 -14.99
CA GLY A 138 6.46 -3.87 -16.33
C GLY A 138 6.35 -2.34 -16.35
N GLN A 139 6.64 -1.67 -15.23
CA GLN A 139 6.51 -0.21 -15.11
C GLN A 139 7.85 0.45 -14.81
N SER A 140 8.04 1.65 -15.37
CA SER A 140 9.17 2.54 -15.09
C SER A 140 8.70 3.99 -15.06
N ASN A 141 9.54 4.88 -14.54
CA ASN A 141 9.26 6.33 -14.42
C ASN A 141 7.96 6.63 -13.63
N VAL A 142 7.72 5.86 -12.58
CA VAL A 142 6.59 6.03 -11.68
C VAL A 142 6.97 5.51 -10.29
N SER A 143 6.47 6.15 -9.25
CA SER A 143 6.51 5.63 -7.88
C SER A 143 5.11 5.26 -7.48
N ILE A 144 4.91 4.05 -6.98
CA ILE A 144 3.58 3.54 -6.62
C ILE A 144 3.73 2.47 -5.52
N GLY A 145 2.65 2.22 -4.78
CA GLY A 145 2.61 1.25 -3.71
C GLY A 145 2.81 -0.19 -4.20
N VAL A 146 3.87 -0.86 -3.73
CA VAL A 146 4.20 -2.26 -4.02
C VAL A 146 4.72 -2.95 -2.76
N PRO A 147 4.62 -4.28 -2.63
CA PRO A 147 5.25 -4.99 -1.54
C PRO A 147 6.77 -4.94 -1.68
N ALA A 148 7.44 -4.47 -0.64
CA ALA A 148 8.90 -4.37 -0.64
C ALA A 148 9.50 -4.91 0.66
N VAL A 149 10.68 -5.52 0.55
CA VAL A 149 11.50 -5.90 1.70
C VAL A 149 12.20 -4.65 2.21
N ILE A 150 11.88 -4.24 3.42
CA ILE A 150 12.47 -3.07 4.08
C ILE A 150 13.48 -3.52 5.13
N GLY A 151 14.72 -3.11 4.93
CA GLY A 151 15.84 -3.36 5.82
C GLY A 151 16.75 -2.15 5.96
N LYS A 152 17.95 -2.33 6.51
CA LYS A 152 18.88 -1.22 6.81
C LYS A 152 19.28 -0.35 5.62
N ASN A 153 19.14 -0.88 4.39
CA ASN A 153 19.45 -0.15 3.16
C ASN A 153 18.20 0.52 2.54
N GLY A 154 17.07 0.54 3.25
CA GLY A 154 15.79 1.00 2.73
C GLY A 154 15.02 -0.09 2.00
N VAL A 155 14.58 0.15 0.77
CA VAL A 155 13.94 -0.85 -0.11
C VAL A 155 15.02 -1.77 -0.68
N GLU A 156 15.11 -2.99 -0.16
CA GLU A 156 16.16 -3.93 -0.59
C GLU A 156 15.70 -4.84 -1.73
N LYS A 157 14.39 -5.07 -1.82
CA LYS A 157 13.80 -5.86 -2.91
C LYS A 157 12.33 -5.51 -3.05
N ILE A 158 11.86 -5.31 -4.27
CA ILE A 158 10.43 -5.26 -4.61
C ILE A 158 9.98 -6.69 -4.90
N ILE A 159 8.80 -7.06 -4.40
CA ILE A 159 8.19 -8.37 -4.63
C ILE A 159 7.09 -8.20 -5.67
N GLU A 160 7.28 -8.79 -6.84
CA GLU A 160 6.25 -8.83 -7.85
C GLU A 160 5.26 -9.95 -7.55
N LEU A 161 3.98 -9.59 -7.47
CA LEU A 161 2.88 -10.53 -7.24
C LEU A 161 2.36 -11.06 -8.59
N ASP A 162 1.96 -12.31 -8.61
CA ASP A 162 1.21 -12.87 -9.73
C ASP A 162 -0.25 -12.36 -9.68
N LEU A 163 -0.45 -11.18 -10.25
CA LEU A 163 -1.75 -10.52 -10.34
C LEU A 163 -2.61 -11.17 -11.43
N ASN A 164 -3.87 -11.48 -11.13
CA ASN A 164 -4.82 -11.88 -12.17
C ASN A 164 -5.16 -10.69 -13.10
N SER A 165 -5.88 -10.98 -14.18
CA SER A 165 -6.17 -9.97 -15.21
C SER A 165 -6.89 -8.73 -14.67
N GLN A 166 -7.85 -8.91 -13.76
CA GLN A 166 -8.59 -7.79 -13.15
C GLN A 166 -7.72 -6.99 -12.16
N GLU A 167 -6.91 -7.67 -11.36
CA GLU A 167 -5.96 -7.02 -10.43
C GLU A 167 -4.93 -6.22 -11.21
N LYS A 168 -4.40 -6.78 -12.32
CA LYS A 168 -3.44 -6.10 -13.20
C LYS A 168 -4.05 -4.87 -13.85
N GLU A 169 -5.27 -4.97 -14.37
CA GLU A 169 -5.99 -3.83 -14.95
C GLU A 169 -6.17 -2.71 -13.92
N ASN A 170 -6.62 -3.05 -12.70
CA ASN A 170 -6.82 -2.07 -11.64
C ASN A 170 -5.49 -1.45 -11.16
N PHE A 171 -4.41 -2.22 -11.09
CA PHE A 171 -3.08 -1.71 -10.79
C PHE A 171 -2.62 -0.69 -11.84
N LEU A 172 -2.81 -1.01 -13.13
CA LEU A 172 -2.44 -0.12 -14.24
C LEU A 172 -3.26 1.18 -14.24
N LYS A 173 -4.54 1.14 -13.85
CA LYS A 173 -5.33 2.38 -13.64
C LYS A 173 -4.69 3.29 -12.59
N GLY A 174 -4.19 2.73 -11.50
CA GLY A 174 -3.44 3.48 -10.49
C GLY A 174 -2.14 4.06 -11.04
N VAL A 175 -1.40 3.28 -11.84
CA VAL A 175 -0.17 3.76 -12.51
C VAL A 175 -0.46 4.97 -13.40
N GLU A 176 -1.50 4.89 -14.24
CA GLU A 176 -1.88 6.00 -15.13
C GLU A 176 -2.35 7.25 -14.36
N SER A 177 -3.08 7.07 -13.25
CA SER A 177 -3.46 8.16 -12.37
C SER A 177 -2.23 8.89 -11.80
N VAL A 178 -1.23 8.14 -11.31
CA VAL A 178 0.02 8.72 -10.79
C VAL A 178 0.80 9.44 -11.88
N LYS A 179 0.93 8.84 -13.07
CA LYS A 179 1.61 9.49 -14.23
C LYS A 179 0.92 10.78 -14.66
N THR A 180 -0.41 10.79 -14.67
CA THR A 180 -1.20 12.00 -14.97
C THR A 180 -0.94 13.07 -13.90
N GLY A 181 -0.92 12.68 -12.62
CA GLY A 181 -0.57 13.58 -11.52
C GLY A 181 0.84 14.18 -11.63
N LEU A 182 1.81 13.39 -12.11
CA LEU A 182 3.18 13.87 -12.36
C LEU A 182 3.25 14.90 -13.49
N ALA A 183 2.48 14.72 -14.55
CA ALA A 183 2.45 15.64 -15.69
C ALA A 183 1.83 17.02 -15.35
N GLY A 184 1.12 17.12 -14.25
CA GLY A 184 0.50 18.37 -13.76
C GLY A 184 1.36 19.16 -12.76
N ILE A 185 2.56 18.66 -12.42
CA ILE A 185 3.52 19.28 -11.50
C ILE A 185 4.78 19.70 -12.25
#